data_c69bb99b94ea4cc7616297d9405d2537
#
_entry.id   c69bb99b94ea4cc7616297d9405d2537
#
_cell.length_a   1.000
_cell.length_b   1.000
_cell.length_c   1.000
_cell.angle_alpha   90.00
_cell.angle_beta   90.00
_cell.angle_gamma   90.00
#
_symmetry.space_group_name_H-M   'P 1'
#
loop_
_entity.id
_entity.type
_entity.pdbx_description
1 polymer ?
#
loop_
_entity_poly.entity_id
_entity_poly.type
_entity_poly.pdbx_seq_one_letter_code
_entity_poly.pdbx_strand_id
1 'polypeptide(L)'
;LLFNGRNVKVYFHRPLESEEIFTSPESDKNLVLKTERLLRARFRQNRKAHLGPDISNRRTLVTSILNSSSVKNYIESESSGNLKKTENLRKKANKYIWEICSDMSYPVIYLYDRALSWFWNSRYENLEVIGFEEIRKIAPTTSLIFSPCHRSHIDYLALSYLLYYKDLMLPQIVAGKNLDLPIVGPFLRKGGAFFMRRSFGGNKLYSVIFYEHLRKLMQRGHSIEFFPEGGRSRSGKLMPPRPGIISMILRSFLDMDEKQV
;
A
#
# COMPACT_ATOMS: atom_id res chain seq x y z
N LEU A 1 -22.15 -24.16 1.94
CA LEU A 1 -21.04 -25.11 1.72
C LEU A 1 -20.84 -25.40 0.23
N LEU A 2 -20.56 -24.38 -0.57
CA LEU A 2 -20.34 -24.49 -2.03
C LEU A 2 -18.86 -24.21 -2.41
N PHE A 3 -17.90 -24.45 -1.52
CA PHE A 3 -16.48 -24.25 -1.80
C PHE A 3 -15.71 -25.53 -1.57
N ASN A 4 -15.77 -26.44 -2.52
CA ASN A 4 -14.83 -27.52 -2.69
C ASN A 4 -13.50 -26.92 -3.21
N GLY A 5 -12.43 -27.18 -2.50
CA GLY A 5 -11.06 -26.81 -2.87
C GLY A 5 -10.47 -25.66 -2.07
N ARG A 6 -10.35 -25.82 -0.75
CA ARG A 6 -9.45 -25.00 0.04
C ARG A 6 -8.02 -25.46 -0.23
N ASN A 7 -7.31 -24.77 -1.10
CA ASN A 7 -5.85 -24.89 -1.13
C ASN A 7 -5.32 -24.29 0.17
N VAL A 8 -5.06 -25.11 1.15
CA VAL A 8 -4.42 -24.70 2.39
C VAL A 8 -2.92 -24.70 2.12
N LYS A 9 -2.32 -23.51 2.11
CA LYS A 9 -0.86 -23.38 2.05
C LYS A 9 -0.34 -23.37 3.49
N VAL A 10 0.56 -24.29 3.80
CA VAL A 10 1.23 -24.37 5.10
C VAL A 10 2.67 -23.93 4.92
N TYR A 11 3.06 -22.89 5.62
CA TYR A 11 4.42 -22.37 5.59
C TYR A 11 5.15 -22.78 6.86
N PHE A 12 6.26 -23.48 6.71
CA PHE A 12 7.17 -23.79 7.78
C PHE A 12 8.23 -22.70 7.86
N HIS A 13 8.26 -21.99 8.96
CA HIS A 13 9.28 -20.98 9.23
C HIS A 13 10.37 -21.58 10.13
N ARG A 14 11.51 -20.86 10.21
CA ARG A 14 12.57 -21.22 11.15
C ARG A 14 11.96 -21.40 12.56
N PRO A 15 12.20 -22.53 13.23
CA PRO A 15 11.71 -22.76 14.57
C PRO A 15 12.27 -21.72 15.55
N LEU A 16 11.62 -21.57 16.70
CA LEU A 16 12.20 -20.84 17.81
C LEU A 16 13.29 -21.74 18.41
N GLU A 17 14.51 -21.21 18.49
CA GLU A 17 15.62 -21.89 19.15
C GLU A 17 15.44 -21.78 20.66
N SER A 18 15.87 -22.82 21.41
CA SER A 18 15.82 -22.80 22.87
C SER A 18 16.56 -21.61 23.47
N GLU A 19 17.67 -21.20 22.85
CA GLU A 19 18.47 -20.03 23.25
C GLU A 19 17.71 -18.70 23.12
N GLU A 20 16.77 -18.59 22.21
CA GLU A 20 15.92 -17.40 22.07
C GLU A 20 14.88 -17.29 23.21
N ILE A 21 14.51 -18.45 23.78
CA ILE A 21 13.52 -18.54 24.87
C ILE A 21 14.21 -18.50 26.22
N PHE A 22 15.25 -19.30 26.44
CA PHE A 22 15.95 -19.50 27.70
C PHE A 22 17.23 -18.65 27.78
N THR A 23 17.09 -17.34 27.96
CA THR A 23 18.26 -16.43 28.07
C THR A 23 18.75 -16.23 29.50
N SER A 24 17.95 -16.58 30.51
CA SER A 24 18.26 -16.48 31.93
C SER A 24 17.31 -17.34 32.74
N PRO A 25 17.67 -17.74 33.99
CA PRO A 25 16.73 -18.45 34.87
C PRO A 25 15.58 -17.53 35.27
N GLU A 26 14.46 -17.68 34.59
CA GLU A 26 13.22 -16.94 34.83
C GLU A 26 12.12 -17.87 35.36
N SER A 27 11.13 -17.31 36.06
CA SER A 27 9.96 -18.09 36.48
C SER A 27 9.15 -18.57 35.26
N ASP A 28 8.51 -19.72 35.41
CA ASP A 28 7.71 -20.35 34.32
C ASP A 28 6.67 -19.40 33.72
N LYS A 29 6.05 -18.53 34.52
CA LYS A 29 5.10 -17.52 34.04
C LYS A 29 5.76 -16.49 33.11
N ASN A 30 6.95 -16.03 33.43
CA ASN A 30 7.69 -15.08 32.63
C ASN A 30 8.14 -15.73 31.30
N LEU A 31 8.53 -16.99 31.36
CA LEU A 31 8.91 -17.78 30.21
C LEU A 31 7.76 -17.95 29.23
N VAL A 32 6.57 -18.28 29.69
CA VAL A 32 5.35 -18.40 28.88
C VAL A 32 5.01 -17.06 28.21
N LEU A 33 5.02 -15.96 28.97
CA LEU A 33 4.75 -14.62 28.44
C LEU A 33 5.79 -14.18 27.40
N LYS A 34 7.06 -14.51 27.61
CA LYS A 34 8.14 -14.22 26.67
C LYS A 34 7.97 -15.00 25.37
N THR A 35 7.73 -16.30 25.47
CA THR A 35 7.47 -17.18 24.32
C THR A 35 6.26 -16.71 23.52
N GLU A 36 5.17 -16.35 24.20
CA GLU A 36 3.98 -15.80 23.56
C GLU A 36 4.28 -14.50 22.81
N ARG A 37 5.05 -13.58 23.40
CA ARG A 37 5.47 -12.33 22.75
C ARG A 37 6.32 -12.59 21.50
N LEU A 38 7.28 -13.50 21.58
CA LEU A 38 8.14 -13.89 20.46
C LEU A 38 7.31 -14.51 19.32
N LEU A 39 6.43 -15.46 19.63
CA LEU A 39 5.53 -16.06 18.67
C LEU A 39 4.63 -15.02 18.02
N ARG A 40 3.98 -14.17 18.79
CA ARG A 40 3.13 -13.08 18.27
C ARG A 40 3.91 -12.09 17.39
N ALA A 41 5.17 -11.81 17.72
CA ALA A 41 6.03 -10.96 16.91
C ALA A 41 6.35 -11.63 15.57
N ARG A 42 6.75 -12.90 15.57
CA ARG A 42 7.01 -13.69 14.34
C ARG A 42 5.76 -13.85 13.49
N PHE A 43 4.62 -14.19 14.08
CA PHE A 43 3.36 -14.25 13.33
C PHE A 43 2.98 -12.91 12.71
N ARG A 44 3.19 -11.78 13.40
CA ARG A 44 2.97 -10.45 12.85
C ARG A 44 3.93 -10.15 11.69
N GLN A 45 5.20 -10.50 11.81
CA GLN A 45 6.20 -10.32 10.76
C GLN A 45 5.87 -11.15 9.52
N ASN A 46 5.55 -12.43 9.71
CA ASN A 46 5.15 -13.31 8.62
C ASN A 46 3.86 -12.85 7.95
N ARG A 47 2.87 -12.46 8.74
CA ARG A 47 1.62 -11.88 8.22
C ARG A 47 1.90 -10.60 7.41
N LYS A 48 2.80 -9.73 7.88
CA LYS A 48 3.18 -8.51 7.16
C LYS A 48 3.87 -8.83 5.83
N ALA A 49 4.70 -9.86 5.79
CA ALA A 49 5.39 -10.29 4.56
C ALA A 49 4.43 -10.82 3.49
N HIS A 50 3.39 -11.58 3.89
CA HIS A 50 2.45 -12.22 2.97
C HIS A 50 1.19 -11.38 2.69
N LEU A 51 0.64 -10.74 3.71
CA LEU A 51 -0.61 -9.98 3.62
C LEU A 51 -0.40 -8.47 3.58
N GLY A 52 0.82 -8.03 3.83
CA GLY A 52 1.13 -6.62 3.97
C GLY A 52 0.83 -6.06 5.37
N PRO A 53 1.13 -4.79 5.60
CA PRO A 53 0.80 -4.10 6.82
C PRO A 53 -0.71 -4.08 7.04
N ASP A 54 -1.12 -3.86 8.28
CA ASP A 54 -2.54 -3.79 8.63
C ASP A 54 -3.24 -2.66 7.86
N ILE A 55 -4.05 -3.06 6.89
CA ILE A 55 -4.84 -2.16 6.03
C ILE A 55 -6.18 -1.79 6.66
N SER A 56 -6.45 -2.31 7.86
CA SER A 56 -7.79 -2.44 8.40
C SER A 56 -8.47 -1.13 8.81
N ASN A 57 -7.82 0.04 8.68
CA ASN A 57 -8.54 1.25 9.06
C ASN A 57 -8.20 2.50 8.24
N ARG A 58 -8.94 2.69 7.14
CA ARG A 58 -8.89 3.93 6.36
C ARG A 58 -9.08 5.16 7.25
N ARG A 59 -9.98 5.10 8.24
CA ARG A 59 -10.22 6.22 9.19
C ARG A 59 -8.97 6.55 9.98
N THR A 60 -8.23 5.55 10.46
CA THR A 60 -6.95 5.75 11.16
C THR A 60 -5.92 6.43 10.28
N LEU A 61 -5.81 6.04 9.00
CA LEU A 61 -4.92 6.69 8.04
C LEU A 61 -5.34 8.15 7.82
N VAL A 62 -6.61 8.41 7.57
CA VAL A 62 -7.18 9.75 7.41
C VAL A 62 -6.86 10.64 8.62
N THR A 63 -7.12 10.14 9.83
CA THR A 63 -6.85 10.86 11.09
C THR A 63 -5.35 11.11 11.27
N SER A 64 -4.49 10.14 10.95
CA SER A 64 -3.03 10.29 11.07
C SER A 64 -2.47 11.33 10.12
N ILE A 65 -2.99 11.44 8.89
CA ILE A 65 -2.60 12.47 7.91
C ILE A 65 -3.10 13.85 8.35
N LEU A 66 -4.38 13.95 8.73
CA LEU A 66 -4.98 15.23 9.16
C LEU A 66 -4.28 15.82 10.38
N ASN A 67 -3.76 14.96 11.26
CA ASN A 67 -3.06 15.37 12.48
C ASN A 67 -1.53 15.39 12.34
N SER A 68 -0.99 15.14 11.16
CA SER A 68 0.46 15.25 10.92
C SER A 68 0.97 16.67 11.09
N SER A 69 2.22 16.82 11.49
CA SER A 69 2.88 18.12 11.63
C SER A 69 2.87 18.90 10.32
N SER A 70 3.15 18.25 9.20
CA SER A 70 3.16 18.88 7.87
C SER A 70 1.83 19.54 7.52
N VAL A 71 0.71 18.83 7.75
CA VAL A 71 -0.63 19.35 7.44
C VAL A 71 -1.06 20.42 8.44
N LYS A 72 -0.77 20.24 9.74
CA LYS A 72 -1.07 21.24 10.78
C LYS A 72 -0.31 22.53 10.54
N ASN A 73 1.01 22.47 10.37
CA ASN A 73 1.85 23.65 10.13
C ASN A 73 1.40 24.43 8.88
N TYR A 74 1.02 23.70 7.80
CA TYR A 74 0.48 24.34 6.62
C TYR A 74 -0.83 25.07 6.90
N ILE A 75 -1.77 24.45 7.64
CA ILE A 75 -3.05 25.09 8.00
C ILE A 75 -2.83 26.30 8.88
N GLU A 76 -1.95 26.22 9.86
CA GLU A 76 -1.62 27.32 10.77
C GLU A 76 -0.99 28.50 10.03
N SER A 77 0.01 28.24 9.18
CA SER A 77 0.66 29.28 8.39
C SER A 77 -0.31 29.99 7.44
N GLU A 78 -1.17 29.24 6.75
CA GLU A 78 -2.14 29.84 5.82
C GLU A 78 -3.29 30.56 6.52
N SER A 79 -3.67 30.12 7.72
CA SER A 79 -4.78 30.74 8.46
C SER A 79 -4.38 32.02 9.17
N SER A 80 -3.08 32.23 9.44
CA SER A 80 -2.56 33.42 10.14
C SER A 80 -3.34 33.78 11.43
N GLY A 81 -3.70 32.72 12.21
CA GLY A 81 -4.45 32.86 13.47
C GLY A 81 -5.97 33.04 13.33
N ASN A 82 -6.51 33.10 12.11
CA ASN A 82 -7.96 33.25 11.90
C ASN A 82 -8.67 31.91 12.10
N LEU A 83 -9.42 31.75 13.19
CA LEU A 83 -10.10 30.48 13.57
C LEU A 83 -11.07 30.00 12.50
N LYS A 84 -11.85 30.88 11.85
CA LYS A 84 -12.80 30.50 10.80
C LYS A 84 -12.08 29.96 9.57
N LYS A 85 -10.94 30.58 9.19
CA LYS A 85 -10.11 30.15 8.07
C LYS A 85 -9.43 28.81 8.39
N THR A 86 -8.96 28.62 9.63
CA THR A 86 -8.40 27.35 10.13
C THR A 86 -9.40 26.21 9.99
N GLU A 87 -10.64 26.41 10.46
CA GLU A 87 -11.68 25.39 10.38
C GLU A 87 -12.03 25.03 8.92
N ASN A 88 -12.14 26.03 8.06
CA ASN A 88 -12.41 25.82 6.63
C ASN A 88 -11.28 25.04 5.94
N LEU A 89 -10.02 25.38 6.23
CA LEU A 89 -8.86 24.66 5.70
C LEU A 89 -8.84 23.23 6.22
N ARG A 90 -9.17 22.99 7.48
CA ARG A 90 -9.23 21.64 8.07
C ARG A 90 -10.34 20.80 7.44
N LYS A 91 -11.53 21.36 7.20
CA LYS A 91 -12.61 20.68 6.46
C LYS A 91 -12.18 20.34 5.03
N LYS A 92 -11.51 21.29 4.35
CA LYS A 92 -10.98 21.08 3.00
C LYS A 92 -9.89 20.02 2.97
N ALA A 93 -8.98 20.01 3.94
CA ALA A 93 -7.96 18.99 4.10
C ALA A 93 -8.58 17.61 4.29
N ASN A 94 -9.53 17.47 5.20
CA ASN A 94 -10.25 16.21 5.41
C ASN A 94 -10.91 15.70 4.12
N LYS A 95 -11.57 16.58 3.36
CA LYS A 95 -12.17 16.21 2.06
C LYS A 95 -11.11 15.69 1.07
N TYR A 96 -9.93 16.33 1.00
CA TYR A 96 -8.85 15.87 0.12
C TYR A 96 -8.26 14.54 0.56
N ILE A 97 -8.09 14.32 1.86
CA ILE A 97 -7.58 13.05 2.38
C ILE A 97 -8.54 11.90 2.00
N TRP A 98 -9.84 12.10 2.20
CA TRP A 98 -10.87 11.12 1.80
C TRP A 98 -10.93 10.90 0.28
N GLU A 99 -10.65 11.93 -0.51
CA GLU A 99 -10.54 11.81 -1.97
C GLU A 99 -9.36 10.93 -2.38
N ILE A 100 -8.22 11.06 -1.69
CA ILE A 100 -6.98 10.37 -2.03
C ILE A 100 -6.98 8.93 -1.52
N CYS A 101 -7.23 8.70 -0.23
CA CYS A 101 -6.97 7.42 0.44
C CYS A 101 -7.67 6.21 -0.18
N SER A 102 -6.95 5.11 -0.28
CA SER A 102 -7.49 3.77 -0.54
C SER A 102 -8.35 3.25 0.62
N ASP A 103 -9.05 2.16 0.40
CA ASP A 103 -9.91 1.48 1.37
C ASP A 103 -9.78 -0.04 1.21
N MET A 104 -8.56 -0.52 1.27
CA MET A 104 -8.22 -1.92 0.97
C MET A 104 -9.04 -2.90 1.81
N SER A 105 -9.52 -3.99 1.21
CA SER A 105 -10.40 -4.95 1.86
C SER A 105 -10.07 -6.37 1.41
N TYR A 106 -9.65 -7.23 2.35
CA TYR A 106 -9.32 -8.63 2.05
C TYR A 106 -10.45 -9.43 1.40
N PRO A 107 -11.73 -9.33 1.81
CA PRO A 107 -12.81 -10.01 1.11
C PRO A 107 -12.95 -9.60 -0.35
N VAL A 108 -12.71 -8.32 -0.67
CA VAL A 108 -12.77 -7.83 -2.05
C VAL A 108 -11.54 -8.26 -2.83
N ILE A 109 -10.34 -8.26 -2.23
CA ILE A 109 -9.12 -8.80 -2.84
C ILE A 109 -9.30 -10.27 -3.19
N TYR A 110 -9.89 -11.06 -2.29
CA TYR A 110 -10.20 -12.47 -2.58
C TYR A 110 -11.19 -12.62 -3.75
N LEU A 111 -12.18 -11.75 -3.86
CA LEU A 111 -13.09 -11.73 -5.00
C LEU A 111 -12.37 -11.39 -6.30
N TYR A 112 -11.45 -10.41 -6.26
CA TYR A 112 -10.59 -10.09 -7.40
C TYR A 112 -9.74 -11.28 -7.81
N ASP A 113 -9.10 -11.96 -6.85
CA ASP A 113 -8.30 -13.15 -7.14
C ASP A 113 -9.12 -14.21 -7.87
N ARG A 114 -10.31 -14.53 -7.40
CA ARG A 114 -11.19 -15.51 -8.04
C ARG A 114 -11.58 -15.09 -9.47
N ALA A 115 -11.95 -13.84 -9.64
CA ALA A 115 -12.34 -13.31 -10.95
C ALA A 115 -11.15 -13.27 -11.92
N LEU A 116 -9.99 -12.82 -11.46
CA LEU A 116 -8.78 -12.75 -12.27
C LEU A 116 -8.21 -14.13 -12.59
N SER A 117 -8.23 -15.07 -11.63
CA SER A 117 -7.82 -16.47 -11.89
C SER A 117 -8.68 -17.10 -12.97
N TRP A 118 -10.00 -16.93 -12.90
CA TRP A 118 -10.89 -17.40 -13.97
C TRP A 118 -10.58 -16.72 -15.31
N PHE A 119 -10.38 -15.40 -15.32
CA PHE A 119 -10.05 -14.64 -16.52
C PHE A 119 -8.75 -15.10 -17.16
N TRP A 120 -7.66 -15.22 -16.38
CA TRP A 120 -6.34 -15.63 -16.87
C TRP A 120 -6.38 -17.08 -17.40
N ASN A 121 -6.94 -18.01 -16.63
CA ASN A 121 -7.01 -19.41 -17.02
C ASN A 121 -7.92 -19.67 -18.23
N SER A 122 -8.89 -18.78 -18.50
CA SER A 122 -9.79 -18.91 -19.64
C SER A 122 -9.27 -18.26 -20.93
N ARG A 123 -8.27 -17.37 -20.85
CA ARG A 123 -7.80 -16.56 -21.96
C ARG A 123 -6.34 -16.74 -22.33
N TYR A 124 -5.55 -17.25 -21.39
CA TYR A 124 -4.10 -17.40 -21.55
C TYR A 124 -3.69 -18.83 -21.11
N GLU A 125 -2.82 -19.45 -21.90
CA GLU A 125 -2.30 -20.79 -21.59
C GLU A 125 -1.29 -20.76 -20.45
N ASN A 126 -0.43 -19.72 -20.42
CA ASN A 126 0.60 -19.54 -19.40
C ASN A 126 0.90 -18.05 -19.12
N LEU A 127 1.23 -17.74 -17.88
CA LEU A 127 1.84 -16.50 -17.45
C LEU A 127 3.29 -16.78 -17.06
N GLU A 128 4.22 -16.45 -17.95
CA GLU A 128 5.64 -16.53 -17.67
C GLU A 128 6.08 -15.29 -16.89
N VAL A 129 6.76 -15.52 -15.76
CA VAL A 129 7.24 -14.44 -14.89
C VAL A 129 8.75 -14.58 -14.75
N ILE A 130 9.48 -13.61 -15.29
CA ILE A 130 10.94 -13.58 -15.28
C ILE A 130 11.42 -12.61 -14.18
N GLY A 131 12.49 -12.99 -13.44
CA GLY A 131 13.11 -12.15 -12.41
C GLY A 131 12.35 -12.05 -11.10
N PHE A 132 11.31 -12.85 -10.89
CA PHE A 132 10.48 -12.80 -9.68
C PHE A 132 11.22 -13.18 -8.40
N GLU A 133 12.19 -14.09 -8.48
CA GLU A 133 12.93 -14.60 -7.31
C GLU A 133 13.72 -13.50 -6.60
N GLU A 134 14.20 -12.49 -7.32
CA GLU A 134 14.88 -11.33 -6.71
C GLU A 134 13.90 -10.50 -5.86
N ILE A 135 12.69 -10.27 -6.38
CA ILE A 135 11.64 -9.58 -5.65
C ILE A 135 11.25 -10.36 -4.40
N ARG A 136 11.12 -11.68 -4.50
CA ARG A 136 10.75 -12.56 -3.40
C ARG A 136 11.73 -12.53 -2.24
N LYS A 137 13.02 -12.37 -2.52
CA LYS A 137 14.08 -12.27 -1.49
C LYS A 137 13.98 -11.00 -0.67
N ILE A 138 13.66 -9.86 -1.31
CA ILE A 138 13.68 -8.54 -0.66
C ILE A 138 12.31 -8.10 -0.12
N ALA A 139 11.21 -8.56 -0.71
CA ALA A 139 9.86 -8.14 -0.36
C ALA A 139 9.46 -8.33 1.13
N PRO A 140 9.93 -9.39 1.86
CA PRO A 140 9.58 -9.56 3.27
C PRO A 140 10.10 -8.45 4.19
N THR A 141 11.19 -7.80 3.82
CA THR A 141 11.91 -6.84 4.66
C THR A 141 11.85 -5.41 4.14
N THR A 142 11.38 -5.21 2.91
CA THR A 142 11.50 -3.93 2.21
C THR A 142 10.17 -3.53 1.56
N SER A 143 9.80 -2.26 1.66
CA SER A 143 8.72 -1.69 0.87
C SER A 143 9.17 -1.52 -0.58
N LEU A 144 8.40 -2.04 -1.53
CA LEU A 144 8.76 -2.03 -2.95
C LEU A 144 8.04 -0.90 -3.69
N ILE A 145 8.75 -0.27 -4.61
CA ILE A 145 8.17 0.71 -5.53
C ILE A 145 8.13 0.09 -6.92
N PHE A 146 6.93 -0.25 -7.37
CA PHE A 146 6.70 -0.81 -8.69
C PHE A 146 6.44 0.32 -9.70
N SER A 147 7.22 0.32 -10.77
CA SER A 147 7.17 1.34 -11.82
C SER A 147 7.07 0.70 -13.21
N PRO A 148 5.99 -0.05 -13.50
CA PRO A 148 5.83 -0.73 -14.77
C PRO A 148 5.55 0.25 -15.91
N CYS A 149 5.84 -0.15 -17.17
CA CYS A 149 5.34 0.55 -18.33
C CYS A 149 3.83 0.39 -18.48
N HIS A 150 3.14 1.42 -19.01
CA HIS A 150 1.69 1.42 -19.09
C HIS A 150 1.18 1.26 -20.52
N ARG A 151 0.70 0.08 -20.87
CA ARG A 151 0.16 -0.25 -22.20
C ARG A 151 -1.34 -0.51 -22.17
N SER A 152 -1.83 -1.13 -21.09
CA SER A 152 -3.22 -1.57 -20.96
C SER A 152 -3.77 -1.36 -19.55
N HIS A 153 -5.09 -1.41 -19.42
CA HIS A 153 -5.75 -1.54 -18.10
C HIS A 153 -5.53 -2.92 -17.46
N ILE A 154 -4.97 -3.85 -18.21
CA ILE A 154 -4.62 -5.17 -17.68
C ILE A 154 -3.32 -5.12 -16.85
N ASP A 155 -2.42 -4.17 -17.09
CA ASP A 155 -1.08 -4.12 -16.50
C ASP A 155 -1.12 -4.17 -14.96
N TYR A 156 -1.87 -3.27 -14.30
CA TYR A 156 -2.00 -3.25 -12.85
C TYR A 156 -2.78 -4.46 -12.29
N LEU A 157 -3.70 -5.03 -13.07
CA LEU A 157 -4.41 -6.26 -12.69
C LEU A 157 -3.47 -7.46 -12.75
N ALA A 158 -2.63 -7.54 -13.79
CA ALA A 158 -1.66 -8.61 -13.96
C ALA A 158 -0.61 -8.60 -12.84
N LEU A 159 -0.04 -7.42 -12.54
CA LEU A 159 0.94 -7.29 -11.46
C LEU A 159 0.32 -7.66 -10.11
N SER A 160 -0.83 -7.10 -9.78
CA SER A 160 -1.54 -7.43 -8.53
C SER A 160 -1.88 -8.92 -8.44
N TYR A 161 -2.38 -9.52 -9.53
CA TYR A 161 -2.66 -10.96 -9.57
C TYR A 161 -1.41 -11.80 -9.34
N LEU A 162 -0.31 -11.48 -10.02
CA LEU A 162 0.96 -12.19 -9.88
C LEU A 162 1.52 -12.10 -8.46
N LEU A 163 1.54 -10.91 -7.87
CA LEU A 163 2.00 -10.72 -6.51
C LEU A 163 1.15 -11.52 -5.51
N TYR A 164 -0.17 -11.45 -5.64
CA TYR A 164 -1.08 -12.21 -4.78
C TYR A 164 -0.91 -13.73 -4.95
N TYR A 165 -0.82 -14.19 -6.20
CA TYR A 165 -0.61 -15.61 -6.52
C TYR A 165 0.72 -16.16 -5.97
N LYS A 166 1.73 -15.30 -5.90
CA LYS A 166 3.07 -15.62 -5.36
C LYS A 166 3.20 -15.32 -3.86
N ASP A 167 2.09 -15.09 -3.16
CA ASP A 167 2.03 -14.80 -1.74
C ASP A 167 2.83 -13.57 -1.31
N LEU A 168 2.86 -12.54 -2.16
CA LEU A 168 3.44 -11.26 -1.84
C LEU A 168 2.38 -10.19 -1.58
N MET A 169 2.77 -9.20 -0.81
CA MET A 169 1.94 -8.04 -0.48
C MET A 169 1.50 -7.29 -1.75
N LEU A 170 0.20 -7.00 -1.83
CA LEU A 170 -0.34 -6.13 -2.88
C LEU A 170 0.11 -4.68 -2.68
N PRO A 171 0.54 -4.00 -3.74
CA PRO A 171 0.89 -2.59 -3.67
C PRO A 171 -0.34 -1.71 -3.53
N GLN A 172 -0.14 -0.51 -2.99
CA GLN A 172 -1.08 0.59 -3.11
C GLN A 172 -0.89 1.23 -4.49
N ILE A 173 -1.95 1.28 -5.30
CA ILE A 173 -1.86 1.64 -6.72
C ILE A 173 -2.26 3.09 -6.92
N VAL A 174 -1.39 3.89 -7.54
CA VAL A 174 -1.70 5.25 -7.94
C VAL A 174 -2.65 5.26 -9.14
N ALA A 175 -3.86 5.71 -8.94
CA ALA A 175 -4.88 5.80 -9.98
C ALA A 175 -5.26 7.26 -10.29
N GLY A 176 -5.59 7.55 -11.54
CA GLY A 176 -6.10 8.86 -11.91
C GLY A 176 -7.49 9.12 -11.32
N LYS A 177 -7.73 10.35 -10.83
CA LYS A 177 -9.03 10.77 -10.26
C LYS A 177 -10.22 10.56 -11.21
N ASN A 178 -9.97 10.53 -12.51
CA ASN A 178 -11.00 10.24 -13.52
C ASN A 178 -11.57 8.81 -13.43
N LEU A 179 -10.90 7.89 -12.75
CA LEU A 179 -11.38 6.54 -12.47
C LEU A 179 -12.23 6.44 -11.19
N ASP A 180 -12.29 7.50 -10.41
CA ASP A 180 -13.07 7.56 -9.16
C ASP A 180 -14.56 7.83 -9.47
N LEU A 181 -15.15 6.95 -10.25
CA LEU A 181 -16.58 6.97 -10.60
C LEU A 181 -17.41 6.34 -9.49
N PRO A 182 -18.71 6.65 -9.38
CA PRO A 182 -19.56 6.23 -8.26
C PRO A 182 -19.55 4.73 -7.92
N ILE A 183 -19.46 3.86 -8.92
CA ILE A 183 -19.43 2.39 -8.74
C ILE A 183 -17.98 1.88 -8.79
N VAL A 184 -17.24 2.30 -9.81
CA VAL A 184 -15.87 1.81 -10.09
C VAL A 184 -14.88 2.30 -9.02
N GLY A 185 -14.98 3.56 -8.61
CA GLY A 185 -14.07 4.16 -7.63
C GLY A 185 -14.02 3.41 -6.30
N PRO A 186 -15.14 3.18 -5.61
CA PRO A 186 -15.17 2.39 -4.39
C PRO A 186 -14.62 0.98 -4.56
N PHE A 187 -14.88 0.32 -5.69
CA PHE A 187 -14.36 -1.00 -6.00
C PHE A 187 -12.84 -0.98 -6.15
N LEU A 188 -12.29 -0.07 -6.95
CA LEU A 188 -10.85 0.11 -7.10
C LEU A 188 -10.15 0.45 -5.77
N ARG A 189 -10.76 1.30 -4.93
CA ARG A 189 -10.23 1.62 -3.59
C ARG A 189 -10.08 0.37 -2.72
N LYS A 190 -11.05 -0.52 -2.78
CA LYS A 190 -11.02 -1.78 -2.02
C LYS A 190 -9.97 -2.76 -2.55
N GLY A 191 -9.55 -2.61 -3.79
CA GLY A 191 -8.41 -3.33 -4.38
C GLY A 191 -7.05 -2.68 -4.12
N GLY A 192 -6.98 -1.54 -3.42
CA GLY A 192 -5.73 -0.86 -3.10
C GLY A 192 -5.45 0.40 -3.90
N ALA A 193 -6.34 0.82 -4.80
CA ALA A 193 -6.16 2.07 -5.53
C ALA A 193 -6.35 3.30 -4.63
N PHE A 194 -5.46 4.27 -4.73
CA PHE A 194 -5.62 5.61 -4.21
C PHE A 194 -5.56 6.64 -5.34
N PHE A 195 -6.31 7.74 -5.21
CA PHE A 195 -6.57 8.59 -6.36
C PHE A 195 -5.75 9.87 -6.34
N MET A 196 -5.20 10.19 -7.51
CA MET A 196 -4.42 11.40 -7.74
C MET A 196 -5.09 12.27 -8.81
N ARG A 197 -5.17 13.56 -8.57
CA ARG A 197 -5.58 14.53 -9.59
C ARG A 197 -4.51 14.62 -10.67
N ARG A 198 -4.93 14.78 -11.93
CA ARG A 198 -4.01 14.91 -13.07
C ARG A 198 -3.05 16.11 -12.94
N SER A 199 -3.52 17.18 -12.30
CA SER A 199 -2.71 18.34 -11.95
C SER A 199 -3.14 18.85 -10.58
N PHE A 200 -2.20 19.30 -9.79
CA PHE A 200 -2.50 19.90 -8.49
C PHE A 200 -2.88 21.39 -8.64
N GLY A 201 -2.68 21.97 -9.85
CA GLY A 201 -3.17 23.32 -10.20
C GLY A 201 -2.77 24.43 -9.24
N GLY A 202 -1.55 24.39 -8.67
CA GLY A 202 -1.12 25.34 -7.64
C GLY A 202 -1.75 25.13 -6.26
N ASN A 203 -2.56 24.07 -6.06
CA ASN A 203 -3.18 23.77 -4.77
C ASN A 203 -2.16 23.17 -3.79
N LYS A 204 -1.45 24.04 -3.07
CA LYS A 204 -0.42 23.66 -2.10
C LYS A 204 -0.95 22.71 -1.02
N LEU A 205 -2.16 22.96 -0.49
CA LEU A 205 -2.77 22.09 0.51
C LEU A 205 -2.93 20.65 -0.01
N TYR A 206 -3.38 20.48 -1.26
CA TYR A 206 -3.50 19.16 -1.87
C TYR A 206 -2.13 18.48 -2.02
N SER A 207 -1.12 19.24 -2.43
CA SER A 207 0.25 18.74 -2.56
C SER A 207 0.82 18.25 -1.24
N VAL A 208 0.66 19.03 -0.16
CA VAL A 208 1.10 18.66 1.20
C VAL A 208 0.41 17.40 1.68
N ILE A 209 -0.90 17.28 1.46
CA ILE A 209 -1.68 16.10 1.85
C ILE A 209 -1.26 14.87 1.05
N PHE A 210 -1.07 15.01 -0.25
CA PHE A 210 -0.67 13.89 -1.11
C PHE A 210 0.74 13.38 -0.75
N TYR A 211 1.67 14.30 -0.49
CA TYR A 211 3.00 13.98 -0.01
C TYR A 211 2.96 13.23 1.33
N GLU A 212 2.20 13.75 2.31
CA GLU A 212 2.05 13.11 3.61
C GLU A 212 1.38 11.74 3.52
N HIS A 213 0.43 11.56 2.58
CA HIS A 213 -0.17 10.26 2.30
C HIS A 213 0.86 9.24 1.84
N LEU A 214 1.72 9.58 0.87
CA LEU A 214 2.82 8.72 0.40
C LEU A 214 3.75 8.37 1.56
N ARG A 215 4.18 9.38 2.35
CA ARG A 215 5.04 9.19 3.51
C ARG A 215 4.44 8.23 4.51
N LYS A 216 3.15 8.37 4.83
CA LYS A 216 2.44 7.47 5.76
C LYS A 216 2.29 6.04 5.22
N LEU A 217 2.08 5.86 3.93
CA LEU A 217 2.07 4.53 3.31
C LEU A 217 3.43 3.86 3.46
N MET A 218 4.51 4.54 3.11
CA MET A 218 5.87 4.01 3.18
C MET A 218 6.28 3.72 4.63
N GLN A 219 6.02 4.63 5.57
CA GLN A 219 6.28 4.43 7.01
C GLN A 219 5.55 3.19 7.57
N ARG A 220 4.38 2.85 7.03
CA ARG A 220 3.66 1.63 7.40
C ARG A 220 4.20 0.38 6.71
N GLY A 221 5.15 0.52 5.78
CA GLY A 221 5.72 -0.57 5.02
C GLY A 221 4.86 -1.04 3.85
N HIS A 222 3.97 -0.19 3.31
CA HIS A 222 3.24 -0.51 2.08
C HIS A 222 4.13 -0.34 0.86
N SER A 223 4.04 -1.29 -0.06
CA SER A 223 4.56 -1.12 -1.42
C SER A 223 3.64 -0.22 -2.23
N ILE A 224 4.20 0.50 -3.20
CA ILE A 224 3.46 1.45 -4.04
C ILE A 224 3.69 1.09 -5.50
N GLU A 225 2.61 1.10 -6.29
CA GLU A 225 2.65 0.96 -7.75
C GLU A 225 2.22 2.27 -8.40
N PHE A 226 3.01 2.75 -9.36
CA PHE A 226 2.64 3.90 -10.17
C PHE A 226 3.17 3.75 -11.60
N PHE A 227 2.52 4.40 -12.54
CA PHE A 227 2.93 4.38 -13.94
C PHE A 227 3.66 5.69 -14.26
N PRO A 228 5.00 5.65 -14.48
CA PRO A 228 5.81 6.86 -14.66
C PRO A 228 5.40 7.67 -15.89
N GLU A 229 4.85 7.02 -16.90
CA GLU A 229 4.37 7.64 -18.13
C GLU A 229 3.14 8.55 -17.91
N GLY A 230 2.41 8.35 -16.81
CA GLY A 230 1.20 9.11 -16.47
C GLY A 230 0.02 8.93 -17.43
N GLY A 231 0.10 7.93 -18.31
CA GLY A 231 -0.93 7.55 -19.27
C GLY A 231 -0.53 6.30 -20.04
N ARG A 232 -1.47 5.70 -20.77
CA ARG A 232 -1.21 4.48 -21.55
C ARG A 232 -0.57 4.80 -22.90
N SER A 233 0.46 4.06 -23.26
CA SER A 233 1.02 4.07 -24.61
C SER A 233 0.07 3.38 -25.59
N ARG A 234 -0.42 4.12 -26.59
CA ARG A 234 -1.28 3.58 -27.64
C ARG A 234 -0.49 2.89 -28.76
N SER A 235 0.77 3.28 -28.92
CA SER A 235 1.67 2.73 -29.95
C SER A 235 2.48 1.54 -29.47
N GLY A 236 2.38 1.15 -28.20
CA GLY A 236 3.22 0.14 -27.55
C GLY A 236 4.64 0.60 -27.22
N LYS A 237 5.05 1.80 -27.67
CA LYS A 237 6.35 2.38 -27.35
C LYS A 237 6.35 2.98 -25.94
N LEU A 238 7.48 2.89 -25.26
CA LEU A 238 7.66 3.55 -23.97
C LEU A 238 7.53 5.08 -24.15
N MET A 239 6.69 5.70 -23.31
CA MET A 239 6.53 7.15 -23.32
C MET A 239 7.52 7.81 -22.33
N PRO A 240 7.89 9.08 -22.57
CA PRO A 240 8.73 9.81 -21.62
C PRO A 240 8.13 9.83 -20.22
N PRO A 241 8.92 9.56 -19.18
CA PRO A 241 8.43 9.54 -17.80
C PRO A 241 8.11 10.95 -17.31
N ARG A 242 7.10 11.06 -16.46
CA ARG A 242 6.73 12.28 -15.74
C ARG A 242 7.33 12.24 -14.34
N PRO A 243 8.26 13.15 -13.99
CA PRO A 243 9.02 13.05 -12.75
C PRO A 243 8.22 13.37 -11.49
N GLY A 244 7.00 13.91 -11.58
CA GLY A 244 6.25 14.43 -10.44
C GLY A 244 6.06 13.43 -9.30
N ILE A 245 5.56 12.24 -9.61
CA ILE A 245 5.25 11.24 -8.57
C ILE A 245 6.52 10.59 -8.01
N ILE A 246 7.50 10.27 -8.84
CA ILE A 246 8.77 9.69 -8.39
C ILE A 246 9.53 10.66 -7.50
N SER A 247 9.51 11.95 -7.83
CA SER A 247 10.11 12.98 -6.99
C SER A 247 9.44 13.07 -5.62
N MET A 248 8.11 12.91 -5.56
CA MET A 248 7.39 12.88 -4.29
C MET A 248 7.72 11.64 -3.47
N ILE A 249 7.79 10.47 -4.10
CA ILE A 249 8.18 9.21 -3.46
C ILE A 249 9.60 9.32 -2.89
N LEU A 250 10.56 9.78 -3.69
CA LEU A 250 11.95 9.95 -3.26
C LEU A 250 12.08 10.93 -2.08
N ARG A 251 11.41 12.09 -2.15
CA ARG A 251 11.38 13.03 -1.02
C ARG A 251 10.75 12.40 0.21
N SER A 252 9.64 11.67 0.05
CA SER A 252 8.99 10.99 1.16
C SER A 252 9.90 9.96 1.82
N PHE A 253 10.72 9.27 1.03
CA PHE A 253 11.72 8.33 1.51
C PHE A 253 12.85 9.04 2.27
N LEU A 254 13.41 10.10 1.70
CA LEU A 254 14.51 10.88 2.32
C LEU A 254 14.07 11.57 3.63
N ASP A 255 12.79 11.91 3.77
CA ASP A 255 12.23 12.53 4.98
C ASP A 255 11.75 11.50 6.03
N MET A 256 12.00 10.20 5.80
CA MET A 256 11.75 9.17 6.82
C MET A 256 12.97 9.05 7.73
N ASP A 257 12.72 9.04 9.05
CA ASP A 257 13.76 8.72 10.01
C ASP A 257 14.30 7.30 9.76
N GLU A 258 15.63 7.13 9.69
CA GLU A 258 16.34 5.87 9.42
C GLU A 258 15.95 4.70 10.35
N LYS A 259 15.30 5.00 11.47
CA LYS A 259 14.84 3.99 12.45
C LYS A 259 13.56 3.25 12.06
N GLN A 260 12.96 3.53 10.91
CA GLN A 260 11.68 2.96 10.48
C GLN A 260 11.72 2.21 9.13
N VAL A 261 12.90 2.00 8.57
CA VAL A 261 13.10 1.24 7.33
C VAL A 261 13.64 -0.15 7.64
#